data_912c57b0bce908b567feb8938bff741e
#
_entry.id   912c57b0bce908b567feb8938bff741e
#
_cell.length_a   1.000
_cell.length_b   1.000
_cell.length_c   1.000
_cell.angle_alpha   90.00
_cell.angle_beta   90.00
_cell.angle_gamma   90.00
#
_symmetry.space_group_name_H-M   'P 1'
#
loop_
_entity.id
_entity.type
_entity.pdbx_description
1 polymer ?
#
loop_
_entity_poly.entity_id
_entity_poly.type
_entity_poly.pdbx_seq_one_letter_code
_entity_poly.pdbx_strand_id
1 'polypeptide(L)' 'MSELTVNEQNPVAAGSYRHMGFAVYRRSELDEQGGPYPILYMRRG' A
#
# COMPACT_ATOMS: atom_id res chain seq x y z
N MET A 1 -7.77 11.89 -8.59
CA MET A 1 -7.30 10.51 -8.51
C MET A 1 -6.29 10.39 -7.38
N SER A 2 -6.47 9.42 -6.53
CA SER A 2 -5.60 9.26 -5.37
C SER A 2 -5.04 7.84 -5.34
N GLU A 3 -3.74 7.75 -5.49
CA GLU A 3 -3.02 6.48 -5.40
C GLU A 3 -1.83 6.67 -4.49
N LEU A 4 -1.50 5.63 -3.76
CA LEU A 4 -0.35 5.65 -2.87
C LEU A 4 0.22 4.25 -2.70
N THR A 5 1.40 4.19 -2.12
CA THR A 5 1.99 2.92 -1.74
C THR A 5 2.21 2.94 -0.23
N VAL A 6 2.09 1.77 0.37
CA VAL A 6 2.30 1.61 1.81
C VAL A 6 3.04 0.31 2.05
N ASN A 7 3.95 0.33 3.01
CA ASN A 7 4.68 -0.87 3.38
C ASN A 7 3.73 -1.85 4.05
N GLU A 8 3.71 -3.10 3.58
CA GLU A 8 2.85 -4.14 4.15
C GLU A 8 3.14 -4.39 5.63
N GLN A 9 4.36 -4.14 6.05
CA GLN A 9 4.75 -4.32 7.44
C GLN A 9 4.28 -3.19 8.35
N ASN A 10 3.53 -2.24 7.79
CA ASN A 10 2.95 -1.15 8.56
C ASN A 10 1.43 -1.26 8.53
N PRO A 11 0.85 -2.20 9.32
CA PRO A 11 -0.60 -2.43 9.26
C PRO A 11 -1.42 -1.25 9.76
N VAL A 12 -0.86 -0.42 10.61
CA VAL A 12 -1.57 0.76 11.11
C VAL A 12 -1.81 1.73 9.96
N ALA A 13 -0.79 2.02 9.17
CA ALA A 13 -0.94 2.91 8.03
C ALA A 13 -1.90 2.32 6.99
N ALA A 14 -1.74 1.03 6.66
CA ALA A 14 -2.62 0.38 5.69
C ALA A 14 -4.08 0.41 6.15
N GLY A 15 -4.32 0.13 7.42
CA GLY A 15 -5.67 0.17 7.99
C GLY A 15 -6.26 1.57 7.94
N SER A 16 -5.45 2.58 8.23
CA SER A 16 -5.87 3.97 8.18
C SER A 16 -6.31 4.36 6.77
N TYR A 17 -5.53 3.99 5.76
CA TYR A 17 -5.89 4.29 4.37
C TYR A 17 -7.14 3.56 3.92
N ARG A 18 -7.32 2.30 4.34
CA ARG A 18 -8.55 1.58 4.04
C ARG A 18 -9.76 2.27 4.65
N HIS A 19 -9.61 2.77 5.85
CA HIS A 19 -10.67 3.51 6.52
C HIS A 19 -11.02 4.79 5.77
N MET A 20 -10.07 5.36 5.07
CA MET A 20 -10.28 6.55 4.25
C MET A 20 -10.82 6.24 2.85
N GLY A 21 -11.08 4.99 2.56
CA GLY A 21 -11.67 4.60 1.29
C GLY A 21 -10.68 4.06 0.27
N PHE A 22 -9.42 3.88 0.62
CA PHE A 22 -8.44 3.29 -0.26
C PHE A 22 -8.60 1.77 -0.30
N ALA A 23 -8.34 1.18 -1.46
CA ALA A 23 -8.35 -0.26 -1.62
C ALA A 23 -7.06 -0.73 -2.25
N VAL A 24 -6.56 -1.89 -1.82
CA VAL A 24 -5.38 -2.48 -2.40
C VAL A 24 -5.75 -3.06 -3.77
N TYR A 25 -5.06 -2.62 -4.80
CA TYR A 25 -5.26 -3.16 -6.13
C TYR A 25 -4.06 -3.94 -6.64
N ARG A 26 -2.93 -3.84 -5.97
CA ARG A 26 -1.72 -4.55 -6.37
C ARG A 26 -0.82 -4.71 -5.15
N ARG A 27 -0.04 -5.77 -5.15
CA ARG A 27 0.98 -6.02 -4.13
C ARG A 27 2.29 -6.37 -4.83
N SER A 28 3.38 -5.77 -4.36
CA SER A 28 4.72 -6.14 -4.81
C SER A 28 5.46 -6.77 -3.64
N GLU A 29 6.20 -7.83 -3.91
CA GLU A 29 7.01 -8.47 -2.86
C GLU A 29 8.31 -7.72 -2.60
N LEU A 30 8.68 -6.80 -3.49
CA LEU A 30 9.88 -6.00 -3.36
C LEU A 30 9.50 -4.53 -3.35
N ASP A 31 10.24 -3.73 -2.59
CA ASP A 31 10.03 -2.29 -2.62
C ASP A 31 10.57 -1.70 -3.93
N GLU A 32 10.41 -0.38 -4.12
CA GLU A 32 10.82 0.28 -5.35
C GLU A 32 12.32 0.21 -5.60
N GLN A 33 13.09 -0.08 -4.58
CA GLN A 33 14.54 -0.20 -4.68
C GLN A 33 14.99 -1.65 -4.76
N GLY A 34 14.04 -2.58 -4.87
CA GLY A 34 14.35 -3.98 -4.94
C GLY A 34 14.65 -4.62 -3.59
N GLY A 35 14.39 -3.94 -2.49
CA GLY A 35 14.57 -4.48 -1.15
C GLY A 35 13.46 -5.49 -0.79
N PRO A 36 13.70 -6.35 0.22
CA PRO A 36 12.75 -7.40 0.59
C PRO A 36 11.61 -6.90 1.47
N TYR A 37 11.01 -5.77 1.11
CA TYR A 37 9.94 -5.16 1.87
C TYR A 37 8.70 -5.06 1.00
N PRO A 38 7.68 -5.91 1.23
CA PRO A 38 6.47 -5.89 0.43
C PRO A 38 5.75 -4.55 0.50
N ILE A 39 5.24 -4.12 -0.65
CA ILE A 39 4.53 -2.86 -0.78
C ILE A 39 3.12 -3.15 -1.28
N LEU A 40 2.14 -2.47 -0.67
CA LEU A 40 0.77 -2.49 -1.12
C LEU A 40 0.50 -1.22 -1.94
N TYR A 41 -0.04 -1.40 -3.13
CA TYR A 41 -0.47 -0.30 -3.98
C TYR A 41 -1.96 -0.09 -3.73
N MET A 42 -2.31 1.09 -3.28
CA MET A 42 -3.68 1.40 -2.91
C MET A 42 -4.22 2.54 -3.76
N ARG A 43 -5.51 2.46 -4.06
CA ARG A 43 -6.19 3.47 -4.86
C ARG A 43 -7.53 3.81 -4.23
N ARG A 44 -7.87 5.08 -4.31
CA ARG A 44 -9.19 5.55 -3.93
C ARG A 44 -9.82 6.12 -5.19
N GLY A 45 -10.95 5.56 -5.56
CA GLY A 45 -11.61 5.91 -6.80
C GLY A 45 -12.78 6.86 -6.67
#